data_c215b9867b03e79b121283677bcb8684
#
_entry.id   c215b9867b03e79b121283677bcb8684
#
_cell.length_a   1.000
_cell.length_b   1.000
_cell.length_c   1.000
_cell.angle_alpha   90.00
_cell.angle_beta   90.00
_cell.angle_gamma   90.00
#
_symmetry.space_group_name_H-M   'P 1'
#
loop_
_entity.id
_entity.type
_entity.pdbx_description
1 polymer ?
#
loop_
_entity_poly.entity_id
_entity_poly.type
_entity_poly.pdbx_seq_one_letter_code
_entity_poly.pdbx_strand_id
1 'polypeptide(L)'
;MFDYLIVGAGFAGSVMAERLAADAGKKVLIIDKRPHIGGNAYDHHDESGILVHKYGPHIFHTNSREVFEYLSAFTDWRPYQHRVQACVDGQLLPIPINLETVNRIYGLRLTSFEVAKFFESQAEPRKTIKTSEDVIVSKVGRELYEKFFRNYTRKQWGLDPSELDAAVIARVPVRTNRDDRYFTDTYQAMPRPGLTRMFERMLSHPNIKILLNADYREIQKCIPHDEVIYTGPVDEYFDYRYGRLPYRSLDFKWETLNKEWHQPVAVINYPNENLYTRVTEFKHLTGQEHHKTSLVYEYPRASGDPYYPIPRAENNELYRKYQMLAAATDGVHFVGRLATYKYYNMDQVVAQALTLYTRLSRQSGRTELASGA
;
A
#
# COMPACT_ATOMS: atom_id res chain seq x y z
N MET A 1 -33.72 3.03 4.21
CA MET A 1 -32.82 4.10 4.59
C MET A 1 -31.60 3.46 5.24
N PHE A 2 -30.40 3.88 4.91
CA PHE A 2 -29.15 3.43 5.52
C PHE A 2 -28.66 4.47 6.52
N ASP A 3 -28.05 4.03 7.61
CA ASP A 3 -27.37 4.95 8.52
C ASP A 3 -26.10 5.50 7.87
N TYR A 4 -25.37 4.65 7.12
CA TYR A 4 -24.13 5.04 6.47
C TYR A 4 -24.08 4.61 5.00
N LEU A 5 -23.64 5.51 4.13
CA LEU A 5 -23.18 5.23 2.78
C LEU A 5 -21.65 5.25 2.78
N ILE A 6 -21.02 4.11 2.46
CA ILE A 6 -19.56 3.98 2.42
C ILE A 6 -19.11 3.92 0.97
N VAL A 7 -18.23 4.83 0.58
CA VAL A 7 -17.70 4.96 -0.79
C VAL A 7 -16.32 4.33 -0.85
N GLY A 8 -16.21 3.20 -1.54
CA GLY A 8 -15.00 2.39 -1.70
C GLY A 8 -14.99 1.15 -0.80
N ALA A 9 -14.87 -0.03 -1.42
CA ALA A 9 -14.86 -1.34 -0.78
C ALA A 9 -13.44 -1.89 -0.54
N GLY A 10 -12.43 -1.02 -0.40
CA GLY A 10 -11.08 -1.36 0.05
C GLY A 10 -10.98 -1.50 1.57
N PHE A 11 -9.76 -1.61 2.12
CA PHE A 11 -9.54 -1.79 3.56
C PHE A 11 -10.27 -0.74 4.41
N ALA A 12 -10.14 0.56 4.08
CA ALA A 12 -10.77 1.60 4.89
C ALA A 12 -12.29 1.46 4.96
N GLY A 13 -12.95 1.32 3.80
CA GLY A 13 -14.41 1.17 3.73
C GLY A 13 -14.90 -0.14 4.34
N SER A 14 -14.20 -1.25 4.10
CA SER A 14 -14.60 -2.56 4.64
C SER A 14 -14.48 -2.63 6.16
N VAL A 15 -13.42 -2.06 6.76
CA VAL A 15 -13.27 -1.96 8.22
C VAL A 15 -14.39 -1.10 8.82
N MET A 16 -14.67 0.07 8.20
CA MET A 16 -15.76 0.92 8.67
C MET A 16 -17.13 0.23 8.56
N ALA A 17 -17.41 -0.44 7.43
CA ALA A 17 -18.66 -1.17 7.24
C ALA A 17 -18.84 -2.26 8.29
N GLU A 18 -17.81 -3.06 8.54
CA GLU A 18 -17.83 -4.14 9.50
C GLU A 18 -18.04 -3.61 10.93
N ARG A 19 -17.25 -2.64 11.37
CA ARG A 19 -17.40 -2.06 12.71
C ARG A 19 -18.75 -1.40 12.94
N LEU A 20 -19.23 -0.61 11.98
CA LEU A 20 -20.54 0.05 12.08
C LEU A 20 -21.69 -0.97 12.12
N ALA A 21 -21.61 -2.04 11.34
CA ALA A 21 -22.67 -3.04 11.29
C ALA A 21 -22.61 -4.02 12.47
N ALA A 22 -21.43 -4.59 12.78
CA ALA A 22 -21.28 -5.65 13.75
C ALA A 22 -21.28 -5.15 15.20
N ASP A 23 -20.64 -4.00 15.46
CA ASP A 23 -20.48 -3.46 16.81
C ASP A 23 -21.53 -2.40 17.15
N ALA A 24 -21.87 -1.49 16.20
CA ALA A 24 -22.87 -0.45 16.42
C ALA A 24 -24.29 -0.77 15.87
N GLY A 25 -24.50 -1.93 15.26
CA GLY A 25 -25.81 -2.38 14.75
C GLY A 25 -26.36 -1.55 13.57
N LYS A 26 -25.53 -0.70 12.95
CA LYS A 26 -25.92 0.24 11.90
C LYS A 26 -26.21 -0.46 10.56
N LYS A 27 -27.13 0.09 9.78
CA LYS A 27 -27.40 -0.33 8.40
C LYS A 27 -26.47 0.39 7.44
N VAL A 28 -25.63 -0.35 6.74
CA VAL A 28 -24.56 0.18 5.90
C VAL A 28 -24.78 -0.23 4.44
N LEU A 29 -24.69 0.73 3.54
CA LEU A 29 -24.49 0.45 2.12
C LEU A 29 -23.05 0.81 1.74
N ILE A 30 -22.29 -0.18 1.29
CA ILE A 30 -20.96 0.05 0.71
C ILE A 30 -21.05 0.01 -0.82
N ILE A 31 -20.45 0.98 -1.47
CA ILE A 31 -20.43 1.10 -2.93
C ILE A 31 -19.00 1.13 -3.44
N ASP A 32 -18.78 0.58 -4.63
CA ASP A 32 -17.50 0.72 -5.33
C ASP A 32 -17.76 0.85 -6.84
N LYS A 33 -16.99 1.74 -7.51
CA LYS A 33 -17.03 1.90 -8.95
C LYS A 33 -16.48 0.69 -9.71
N ARG A 34 -15.71 -0.17 -9.05
CA ARG A 34 -15.15 -1.41 -9.60
C ARG A 34 -16.15 -2.57 -9.48
N PRO A 35 -16.00 -3.61 -10.30
CA PRO A 35 -16.85 -4.80 -10.25
C PRO A 35 -16.48 -5.79 -9.13
N HIS A 36 -15.65 -5.39 -8.16
CA HIS A 36 -15.16 -6.23 -7.08
C HIS A 36 -14.92 -5.44 -5.80
N ILE A 37 -14.96 -6.11 -4.66
CA ILE A 37 -14.53 -5.63 -3.36
C ILE A 37 -12.99 -5.71 -3.21
N GLY A 38 -12.44 -5.27 -2.08
CA GLY A 38 -11.02 -5.34 -1.75
C GLY A 38 -10.18 -4.16 -2.26
N GLY A 39 -10.75 -3.28 -3.10
CA GLY A 39 -10.04 -2.13 -3.64
C GLY A 39 -8.75 -2.54 -4.36
N ASN A 40 -7.62 -1.89 -4.04
CA ASN A 40 -6.32 -2.27 -4.62
C ASN A 40 -5.77 -3.59 -4.09
N ALA A 41 -6.28 -4.11 -2.98
CA ALA A 41 -5.87 -5.39 -2.41
C ALA A 41 -6.65 -6.58 -2.99
N TYR A 42 -7.47 -6.36 -4.02
CA TYR A 42 -8.23 -7.42 -4.69
C TYR A 42 -7.31 -8.46 -5.32
N ASP A 43 -7.54 -9.72 -5.00
CA ASP A 43 -6.92 -10.87 -5.61
C ASP A 43 -7.97 -11.80 -6.23
N HIS A 44 -7.56 -12.60 -7.19
CA HIS A 44 -8.41 -13.55 -7.90
C HIS A 44 -7.56 -14.66 -8.51
N HIS A 45 -8.19 -15.77 -8.84
CA HIS A 45 -7.55 -16.78 -9.66
C HIS A 45 -7.56 -16.35 -11.12
N ASP A 46 -6.40 -16.41 -11.77
CA ASP A 46 -6.28 -16.18 -13.20
C ASP A 46 -6.85 -17.37 -14.02
N GLU A 47 -6.78 -17.30 -15.34
CA GLU A 47 -7.28 -18.35 -16.24
C GLU A 47 -6.59 -19.71 -16.07
N SER A 48 -5.41 -19.74 -15.45
CA SER A 48 -4.68 -20.96 -15.12
C SER A 48 -4.96 -21.47 -13.71
N GLY A 49 -5.79 -20.77 -12.91
CA GLY A 49 -6.12 -21.12 -11.54
C GLY A 49 -5.06 -20.66 -10.52
N ILE A 50 -4.16 -19.75 -10.90
CA ILE A 50 -3.15 -19.19 -9.98
C ILE A 50 -3.74 -17.95 -9.30
N LEU A 51 -3.65 -17.89 -7.97
CA LEU A 51 -4.09 -16.73 -7.19
C LEU A 51 -3.13 -15.56 -7.39
N VAL A 52 -3.63 -14.47 -7.96
CA VAL A 52 -2.86 -13.28 -8.32
C VAL A 52 -3.50 -12.01 -7.76
N HIS A 53 -2.69 -11.01 -7.42
CA HIS A 53 -3.17 -9.69 -6.97
C HIS A 53 -3.30 -8.75 -8.15
N LYS A 54 -4.52 -8.35 -8.50
CA LYS A 54 -4.82 -7.57 -9.72
C LYS A 54 -4.05 -6.25 -9.83
N TYR A 55 -3.74 -5.62 -8.71
CA TYR A 55 -3.12 -4.29 -8.65
C TYR A 55 -1.73 -4.31 -8.03
N GLY A 56 -0.94 -5.35 -8.37
CA GLY A 56 0.40 -5.56 -7.84
C GLY A 56 0.43 -6.20 -6.44
N PRO A 57 1.61 -6.59 -5.96
CA PRO A 57 1.73 -7.35 -4.72
C PRO A 57 1.30 -6.54 -3.50
N HIS A 58 0.46 -7.13 -2.69
CA HIS A 58 0.03 -6.63 -1.39
C HIS A 58 0.46 -7.62 -0.32
N ILE A 59 1.41 -7.24 0.52
CA ILE A 59 1.98 -8.07 1.58
C ILE A 59 1.58 -7.49 2.93
N PHE A 60 0.97 -8.31 3.80
CA PHE A 60 0.59 -7.86 5.12
C PHE A 60 1.75 -7.96 6.10
N HIS A 61 2.07 -6.84 6.75
CA HIS A 61 3.04 -6.73 7.82
C HIS A 61 2.60 -5.62 8.78
N THR A 62 2.85 -5.79 10.07
CA THR A 62 2.54 -4.79 11.09
C THR A 62 3.26 -5.06 12.40
N ASN A 63 3.48 -4.00 13.18
CA ASN A 63 3.85 -4.09 14.60
C ASN A 63 2.63 -3.90 15.52
N SER A 64 1.47 -3.54 14.98
CA SER A 64 0.25 -3.36 15.77
C SER A 64 -0.42 -4.71 16.03
N ARG A 65 -0.41 -5.11 17.30
CA ARG A 65 -1.15 -6.28 17.78
C ARG A 65 -2.65 -6.12 17.55
N GLU A 66 -3.20 -4.93 17.80
CA GLU A 66 -4.61 -4.62 17.61
C GLU A 66 -5.07 -4.86 16.16
N VAL A 67 -4.31 -4.34 15.18
CA VAL A 67 -4.60 -4.53 13.75
C VAL A 67 -4.51 -5.99 13.35
N PHE A 68 -3.48 -6.70 13.85
CA PHE A 68 -3.31 -8.12 13.54
C PHE A 68 -4.45 -8.97 14.12
N GLU A 69 -4.81 -8.76 15.39
CA GLU A 69 -5.91 -9.48 16.07
C GLU A 69 -7.24 -9.16 15.40
N TYR A 70 -7.52 -7.90 15.05
CA TYR A 70 -8.73 -7.51 14.36
C TYR A 70 -8.89 -8.25 13.02
N LEU A 71 -7.88 -8.23 12.17
CA LEU A 71 -7.92 -8.91 10.87
C LEU A 71 -7.94 -10.45 11.01
N SER A 72 -7.37 -11.00 12.09
CA SER A 72 -7.36 -12.44 12.36
C SER A 72 -8.77 -13.02 12.60
N ALA A 73 -9.75 -12.19 12.91
CA ALA A 73 -11.15 -12.62 12.98
C ALA A 73 -11.73 -13.02 11.60
N PHE A 74 -11.09 -12.58 10.51
CA PHE A 74 -11.61 -12.75 9.14
C PHE A 74 -10.76 -13.65 8.26
N THR A 75 -9.60 -14.11 8.73
CA THR A 75 -8.72 -14.97 7.93
C THR A 75 -7.84 -15.87 8.79
N ASP A 76 -7.39 -16.96 8.20
CA ASP A 76 -6.28 -17.76 8.69
C ASP A 76 -5.00 -17.25 8.04
N TRP A 77 -3.95 -17.07 8.85
CA TRP A 77 -2.68 -16.55 8.38
C TRP A 77 -1.70 -17.65 7.98
N ARG A 78 -1.01 -17.44 6.87
CA ARG A 78 0.21 -18.16 6.51
C ARG A 78 1.40 -17.26 6.84
N PRO A 79 2.29 -17.65 7.75
CA PRO A 79 3.54 -16.89 7.99
C PRO A 79 4.29 -16.68 6.68
N TYR A 80 4.70 -15.43 6.42
CA TYR A 80 5.40 -15.08 5.21
C TYR A 80 6.34 -13.90 5.43
N GLN A 81 7.62 -14.11 5.19
CA GLN A 81 8.64 -13.08 5.23
C GLN A 81 9.00 -12.64 3.82
N HIS A 82 8.66 -11.42 3.47
CA HIS A 82 8.89 -10.89 2.14
C HIS A 82 10.37 -10.67 1.86
N ARG A 83 10.82 -11.18 0.70
CA ARG A 83 12.16 -10.98 0.17
C ARG A 83 12.08 -10.37 -1.21
N VAL A 84 12.98 -9.41 -1.46
CA VAL A 84 13.10 -8.70 -2.72
C VAL A 84 14.56 -8.78 -3.17
N GLN A 85 14.76 -8.95 -4.47
CA GLN A 85 16.08 -8.78 -5.09
C GLN A 85 16.03 -7.64 -6.10
N ALA A 86 17.19 -7.08 -6.43
CA ALA A 86 17.34 -6.14 -7.54
C ALA A 86 18.26 -6.77 -8.59
N CYS A 87 17.89 -6.64 -9.85
CA CYS A 87 18.76 -6.95 -10.98
C CYS A 87 19.65 -5.74 -11.24
N VAL A 88 20.92 -5.86 -10.89
CA VAL A 88 21.93 -4.81 -11.04
C VAL A 88 23.18 -5.40 -11.69
N ASP A 89 23.64 -4.81 -12.78
CA ASP A 89 24.81 -5.28 -13.55
C ASP A 89 24.70 -6.78 -13.90
N GLY A 90 23.50 -7.26 -14.26
CA GLY A 90 23.21 -8.66 -14.59
C GLY A 90 23.15 -9.61 -13.40
N GLN A 91 23.27 -9.14 -12.17
CA GLN A 91 23.22 -9.94 -10.95
C GLN A 91 21.92 -9.70 -10.17
N LEU A 92 21.35 -10.76 -9.57
CA LEU A 92 20.24 -10.66 -8.63
C LEU A 92 20.80 -10.48 -7.22
N LEU A 93 20.64 -9.30 -6.64
CA LEU A 93 21.22 -8.88 -5.37
C LEU A 93 20.12 -8.56 -4.35
N PRO A 94 20.29 -8.92 -3.05
CA PRO A 94 19.30 -8.63 -2.03
C PRO A 94 18.99 -7.14 -1.88
N ILE A 95 17.71 -6.82 -1.69
CA ILE A 95 17.18 -5.53 -1.23
C ILE A 95 16.31 -5.81 0.00
N PRO A 96 16.51 -5.07 1.11
CA PRO A 96 17.42 -3.92 1.34
C PRO A 96 18.89 -4.25 1.20
N ILE A 97 19.70 -3.23 0.82
CA ILE A 97 21.16 -3.38 0.74
C ILE A 97 21.68 -3.92 2.07
N ASN A 98 22.47 -4.98 2.01
CA ASN A 98 23.01 -5.68 3.17
C ASN A 98 24.45 -6.17 2.91
N LEU A 99 25.04 -6.89 3.86
CA LEU A 99 26.39 -7.46 3.74
C LEU A 99 26.57 -8.31 2.47
N GLU A 100 25.55 -9.13 2.12
CA GLU A 100 25.61 -9.98 0.93
C GLU A 100 25.56 -9.17 -0.36
N THR A 101 24.76 -8.09 -0.40
CA THR A 101 24.69 -7.16 -1.53
C THR A 101 26.06 -6.56 -1.82
N VAL A 102 26.76 -6.05 -0.78
CA VAL A 102 28.07 -5.44 -0.94
C VAL A 102 29.13 -6.47 -1.35
N ASN A 103 29.17 -7.62 -0.67
CA ASN A 103 30.14 -8.64 -1.00
C ASN A 103 30.02 -9.14 -2.42
N ARG A 104 28.81 -9.32 -2.93
CA ARG A 104 28.58 -9.82 -4.28
C ARG A 104 28.87 -8.79 -5.35
N ILE A 105 28.43 -7.55 -5.17
CA ILE A 105 28.61 -6.51 -6.22
C ILE A 105 30.06 -6.09 -6.37
N TYR A 106 30.84 -6.10 -5.28
CA TYR A 106 32.24 -5.71 -5.29
C TYR A 106 33.23 -6.89 -5.30
N GLY A 107 32.75 -8.14 -5.30
CA GLY A 107 33.62 -9.32 -5.22
C GLY A 107 34.39 -9.43 -3.91
N LEU A 108 33.86 -8.89 -2.82
CA LEU A 108 34.48 -8.82 -1.50
C LEU A 108 34.06 -9.99 -0.59
N ARG A 109 34.72 -10.11 0.56
CA ARG A 109 34.40 -11.09 1.63
C ARG A 109 34.39 -10.42 3.00
N LEU A 110 33.73 -9.26 3.08
CA LEU A 110 33.64 -8.50 4.31
C LEU A 110 32.81 -9.24 5.37
N THR A 111 33.18 -9.01 6.62
CA THR A 111 32.36 -9.32 7.80
C THR A 111 31.37 -8.19 8.09
N SER A 112 30.43 -8.41 9.02
CA SER A 112 29.48 -7.37 9.46
C SER A 112 30.15 -6.11 9.99
N PHE A 113 31.31 -6.24 10.63
CA PHE A 113 32.07 -5.11 11.13
C PHE A 113 32.78 -4.34 10.02
N GLU A 114 33.34 -5.05 9.06
CA GLU A 114 34.04 -4.45 7.92
C GLU A 114 33.08 -3.76 6.95
N VAL A 115 31.87 -4.32 6.71
CA VAL A 115 30.87 -3.67 5.85
C VAL A 115 30.36 -2.37 6.49
N ALA A 116 30.28 -2.28 7.81
CA ALA A 116 29.96 -1.02 8.47
C ALA A 116 30.98 0.06 8.15
N LYS A 117 32.28 -0.25 8.27
CA LYS A 117 33.36 0.65 7.88
C LYS A 117 33.36 0.97 6.37
N PHE A 118 33.02 -0.01 5.54
CA PHE A 118 32.84 0.20 4.11
C PHE A 118 31.76 1.26 3.84
N PHE A 119 30.57 1.12 4.42
CA PHE A 119 29.53 2.13 4.29
C PHE A 119 29.97 3.51 4.78
N GLU A 120 30.62 3.58 5.94
CA GLU A 120 31.19 4.85 6.47
C GLU A 120 32.18 5.49 5.50
N SER A 121 33.03 4.68 4.85
CA SER A 121 34.04 5.19 3.88
C SER A 121 33.41 5.65 2.56
N GLN A 122 32.28 5.08 2.16
CA GLN A 122 31.58 5.45 0.93
C GLN A 122 30.53 6.54 1.14
N ALA A 123 30.06 6.74 2.35
CA ALA A 123 29.03 7.72 2.69
C ALA A 123 29.49 9.14 2.33
N GLU A 124 28.57 9.91 1.74
CA GLU A 124 28.74 11.35 1.53
C GLU A 124 27.98 12.11 2.62
N PRO A 125 28.63 12.60 3.68
CA PRO A 125 27.95 13.30 4.77
C PRO A 125 27.16 14.50 4.28
N ARG A 126 25.94 14.67 4.77
CA ARG A 126 25.05 15.81 4.48
C ARG A 126 24.81 16.64 5.75
N LYS A 127 24.99 17.94 5.69
CA LYS A 127 24.65 18.84 6.80
C LYS A 127 23.17 18.80 7.18
N THR A 128 22.31 18.57 6.16
CA THR A 128 20.87 18.50 6.31
C THR A 128 20.32 17.43 5.35
N ILE A 129 19.47 16.55 5.86
CA ILE A 129 18.76 15.54 5.08
C ILE A 129 17.37 16.09 4.70
N LYS A 130 17.17 16.41 3.43
CA LYS A 130 15.92 16.96 2.90
C LYS A 130 15.28 16.06 1.84
N THR A 131 16.10 15.41 1.05
CA THR A 131 15.67 14.66 -0.13
C THR A 131 15.92 13.16 0.01
N SER A 132 15.25 12.39 -0.83
CA SER A 132 15.49 10.94 -0.94
C SER A 132 16.94 10.62 -1.34
N GLU A 133 17.56 11.44 -2.18
CA GLU A 133 18.97 11.30 -2.51
C GLU A 133 19.85 11.47 -1.27
N ASP A 134 19.64 12.54 -0.48
CA ASP A 134 20.44 12.80 0.73
C ASP A 134 20.42 11.61 1.68
N VAL A 135 19.24 10.97 1.86
CA VAL A 135 19.09 9.80 2.76
C VAL A 135 20.00 8.65 2.33
N ILE A 136 20.02 8.32 1.04
CA ILE A 136 20.75 7.14 0.57
C ILE A 136 22.23 7.41 0.43
N VAL A 137 22.59 8.54 -0.19
CA VAL A 137 24.00 8.89 -0.39
C VAL A 137 24.74 9.07 0.94
N SER A 138 24.06 9.58 1.97
CA SER A 138 24.66 9.70 3.31
C SER A 138 24.82 8.36 4.03
N LYS A 139 24.20 7.27 3.56
CA LYS A 139 24.29 5.93 4.17
C LYS A 139 25.22 4.99 3.43
N VAL A 140 25.14 4.96 2.10
CA VAL A 140 25.81 3.94 1.27
C VAL A 140 26.69 4.52 0.17
N GLY A 141 26.72 5.85 0.02
CA GLY A 141 27.51 6.53 -1.00
C GLY A 141 26.85 6.60 -2.39
N ARG A 142 27.52 7.31 -3.28
CA ARG A 142 27.03 7.66 -4.63
C ARG A 142 26.85 6.44 -5.51
N GLU A 143 27.81 5.53 -5.54
CA GLU A 143 27.79 4.41 -6.45
C GLU A 143 26.60 3.46 -6.19
N LEU A 144 26.37 3.04 -4.94
CA LEU A 144 25.21 2.19 -4.60
C LEU A 144 23.90 2.93 -4.79
N TYR A 145 23.86 4.24 -4.54
CA TYR A 145 22.71 5.07 -4.86
C TYR A 145 22.37 5.02 -6.36
N GLU A 146 23.35 5.22 -7.24
CA GLU A 146 23.14 5.22 -8.70
C GLU A 146 22.71 3.83 -9.20
N LYS A 147 23.33 2.76 -8.70
CA LYS A 147 23.04 1.39 -9.12
C LYS A 147 21.65 0.88 -8.69
N PHE A 148 21.19 1.21 -7.49
CA PHE A 148 19.99 0.60 -6.91
C PHE A 148 18.77 1.52 -6.83
N PHE A 149 18.98 2.85 -6.67
CA PHE A 149 17.89 3.75 -6.26
C PHE A 149 17.55 4.81 -7.29
N ARG A 150 18.51 5.45 -7.90
CA ARG A 150 18.28 6.65 -8.73
C ARG A 150 17.31 6.39 -9.87
N ASN A 151 17.62 5.44 -10.75
CA ASN A 151 16.80 5.17 -11.92
C ASN A 151 15.50 4.45 -11.56
N TYR A 152 15.52 3.56 -10.54
CA TYR A 152 14.30 2.98 -10.00
C TYR A 152 13.32 4.07 -9.55
N THR A 153 13.80 5.04 -8.77
CA THR A 153 13.01 6.15 -8.25
C THR A 153 12.50 7.05 -9.37
N ARG A 154 13.34 7.36 -10.36
CA ARG A 154 12.94 8.12 -11.56
C ARG A 154 11.80 7.42 -12.31
N LYS A 155 11.88 6.13 -12.52
CA LYS A 155 10.80 5.35 -13.16
C LYS A 155 9.53 5.40 -12.31
N GLN A 156 9.65 5.05 -11.04
CA GLN A 156 8.51 4.93 -10.14
C GLN A 156 7.78 6.27 -9.93
N TRP A 157 8.53 7.35 -9.72
CA TRP A 157 7.95 8.65 -9.34
C TRP A 157 7.88 9.66 -10.48
N GLY A 158 8.61 9.43 -11.58
CA GLY A 158 8.75 10.41 -12.66
C GLY A 158 9.56 11.63 -12.28
N LEU A 159 10.32 11.58 -11.19
CA LEU A 159 11.10 12.65 -10.59
C LEU A 159 12.47 12.12 -10.16
N ASP A 160 13.48 12.99 -10.16
CA ASP A 160 14.76 12.64 -9.58
C ASP A 160 14.65 12.51 -8.04
N PRO A 161 15.38 11.58 -7.40
CA PRO A 161 15.38 11.47 -5.94
C PRO A 161 15.72 12.77 -5.19
N SER A 162 16.46 13.68 -5.81
CA SER A 162 16.76 15.03 -5.28
C SER A 162 15.54 15.97 -5.22
N GLU A 163 14.46 15.63 -5.93
CA GLU A 163 13.20 16.39 -5.95
C GLU A 163 12.12 15.79 -5.04
N LEU A 164 12.39 14.63 -4.43
CA LEU A 164 11.45 13.90 -3.58
C LEU A 164 11.81 14.06 -2.10
N ASP A 165 10.78 14.12 -1.26
CA ASP A 165 10.93 14.16 0.20
C ASP A 165 11.74 12.95 0.71
N ALA A 166 12.56 13.18 1.75
CA ALA A 166 13.37 12.16 2.41
C ALA A 166 12.53 10.96 2.88
N ALA A 167 11.27 11.17 3.27
CA ALA A 167 10.35 10.14 3.75
C ALA A 167 10.05 9.04 2.71
N VAL A 168 10.19 9.31 1.42
CA VAL A 168 9.93 8.34 0.34
C VAL A 168 10.81 7.11 0.49
N ILE A 169 12.09 7.29 0.80
CA ILE A 169 13.08 6.21 0.86
C ILE A 169 13.58 5.90 2.27
N ALA A 170 13.28 6.76 3.24
CA ALA A 170 13.77 6.61 4.61
C ALA A 170 13.39 5.26 5.25
N ARG A 171 12.27 4.66 4.80
CA ARG A 171 11.77 3.36 5.25
C ARG A 171 12.56 2.15 4.72
N VAL A 172 13.40 2.32 3.70
CA VAL A 172 14.25 1.23 3.20
C VAL A 172 15.53 1.19 4.04
N PRO A 173 15.74 0.15 4.88
CA PRO A 173 16.91 0.08 5.73
C PRO A 173 18.16 -0.25 4.92
N VAL A 174 19.33 0.06 5.49
CA VAL A 174 20.64 -0.48 5.10
C VAL A 174 21.12 -1.34 6.24
N ARG A 175 21.62 -2.53 5.97
CA ARG A 175 21.99 -3.52 6.99
C ARG A 175 23.46 -3.94 6.89
N THR A 176 24.07 -4.15 8.04
CA THR A 176 25.45 -4.66 8.13
C THR A 176 25.54 -6.18 8.29
N ASN A 177 24.41 -6.87 8.35
CA ASN A 177 24.32 -8.34 8.43
C ASN A 177 23.74 -8.93 7.13
N ARG A 178 23.46 -10.24 7.10
CA ARG A 178 22.88 -10.95 5.97
C ARG A 178 21.35 -11.05 6.00
N ASP A 179 20.68 -10.31 6.89
CA ASP A 179 19.20 -10.30 6.91
C ASP A 179 18.65 -9.68 5.62
N ASP A 180 18.01 -10.51 4.80
CA ASP A 180 17.44 -10.16 3.49
C ASP A 180 15.92 -9.94 3.53
N ARG A 181 15.30 -10.00 4.71
CA ARG A 181 13.87 -9.72 4.86
C ARG A 181 13.57 -8.27 4.51
N TYR A 182 12.57 -8.04 3.69
CA TYR A 182 12.19 -6.68 3.30
C TYR A 182 11.61 -5.90 4.48
N PHE A 183 10.78 -6.54 5.30
CA PHE A 183 10.20 -5.99 6.53
C PHE A 183 10.83 -6.62 7.77
N THR A 184 10.77 -5.90 8.89
CA THR A 184 11.23 -6.36 10.21
C THR A 184 10.11 -6.37 11.24
N ASP A 185 8.87 -6.14 10.80
CA ASP A 185 7.70 -6.09 11.65
C ASP A 185 7.44 -7.42 12.35
N THR A 186 6.83 -7.36 13.53
CA THR A 186 6.55 -8.51 14.38
C THR A 186 5.60 -9.50 13.69
N TYR A 187 4.56 -8.99 13.05
CA TYR A 187 3.57 -9.79 12.33
C TYR A 187 3.79 -9.63 10.83
N GLN A 188 4.15 -10.72 10.18
CA GLN A 188 4.35 -10.78 8.73
C GLN A 188 3.68 -12.05 8.21
N ALA A 189 2.63 -11.90 7.42
CA ALA A 189 1.84 -13.03 6.95
C ALA A 189 1.04 -12.70 5.70
N MET A 190 0.55 -13.72 5.04
CA MET A 190 -0.43 -13.61 3.97
C MET A 190 -1.72 -14.33 4.36
N PRO A 191 -2.91 -13.79 4.04
CA PRO A 191 -4.17 -14.51 4.23
C PRO A 191 -4.11 -15.84 3.46
N ARG A 192 -4.28 -16.96 4.16
CA ARG A 192 -4.21 -18.29 3.54
C ARG A 192 -5.20 -18.47 2.39
N PRO A 193 -6.47 -18.05 2.50
CA PRO A 193 -7.45 -18.16 1.42
C PRO A 193 -7.39 -17.01 0.40
N GLY A 194 -6.47 -16.06 0.55
CA GLY A 194 -6.38 -14.82 -0.22
C GLY A 194 -7.04 -13.61 0.47
N LEU A 195 -6.71 -12.41 -0.04
CA LEU A 195 -7.19 -11.13 0.49
C LEU A 195 -8.69 -10.95 0.23
N THR A 196 -9.16 -11.26 -0.97
CA THR A 196 -10.58 -11.12 -1.32
C THR A 196 -11.48 -11.95 -0.42
N ARG A 197 -11.07 -13.18 -0.08
CA ARG A 197 -11.82 -14.03 0.86
C ARG A 197 -11.89 -13.44 2.27
N MET A 198 -10.85 -12.76 2.71
CA MET A 198 -10.87 -12.01 3.97
C MET A 198 -11.89 -10.87 3.90
N PHE A 199 -11.93 -10.10 2.81
CA PHE A 199 -12.94 -9.05 2.62
C PHE A 199 -14.37 -9.62 2.56
N GLU A 200 -14.60 -10.74 1.89
CA GLU A 200 -15.90 -11.41 1.86
C GLU A 200 -16.39 -11.75 3.27
N ARG A 201 -15.50 -12.27 4.13
CA ARG A 201 -15.83 -12.56 5.53
C ARG A 201 -16.11 -11.28 6.33
N MET A 202 -15.31 -10.23 6.16
CA MET A 202 -15.56 -8.93 6.81
C MET A 202 -16.91 -8.35 6.45
N LEU A 203 -17.34 -8.48 5.21
CA LEU A 203 -18.56 -7.87 4.67
C LEU A 203 -19.79 -8.79 4.72
N SER A 204 -19.71 -9.96 5.38
CA SER A 204 -20.80 -10.95 5.42
C SER A 204 -21.94 -10.60 6.37
N HIS A 205 -21.84 -9.51 7.15
CA HIS A 205 -22.86 -9.12 8.14
C HIS A 205 -24.20 -8.74 7.46
N PRO A 206 -25.38 -9.16 7.99
CA PRO A 206 -26.70 -8.93 7.36
C PRO A 206 -27.05 -7.44 7.17
N ASN A 207 -26.53 -6.56 8.04
CA ASN A 207 -26.71 -5.11 7.95
C ASN A 207 -25.83 -4.44 6.89
N ILE A 208 -24.91 -5.17 6.23
CA ILE A 208 -24.10 -4.65 5.16
C ILE A 208 -24.72 -5.03 3.82
N LYS A 209 -24.96 -4.04 2.98
CA LYS A 209 -25.31 -4.22 1.57
C LYS A 209 -24.20 -3.72 0.70
N ILE A 210 -23.94 -4.39 -0.42
CA ILE A 210 -22.84 -4.07 -1.34
C ILE A 210 -23.44 -3.76 -2.71
N LEU A 211 -23.03 -2.63 -3.30
CA LEU A 211 -23.37 -2.24 -4.66
C LEU A 211 -22.08 -1.94 -5.42
N LEU A 212 -21.73 -2.81 -6.34
CA LEU A 212 -20.55 -2.69 -7.21
C LEU A 212 -20.95 -2.04 -8.55
N ASN A 213 -19.93 -1.60 -9.33
CA ASN A 213 -20.13 -0.85 -10.58
C ASN A 213 -21.00 0.41 -10.37
N ALA A 214 -20.84 1.07 -9.22
CA ALA A 214 -21.64 2.21 -8.82
C ALA A 214 -20.75 3.40 -8.46
N ASP A 215 -20.87 4.48 -9.23
CA ASP A 215 -20.17 5.74 -8.94
C ASP A 215 -20.94 6.55 -7.90
N TYR A 216 -20.24 7.09 -6.92
CA TYR A 216 -20.82 7.90 -5.85
C TYR A 216 -21.59 9.10 -6.40
N ARG A 217 -21.08 9.77 -7.42
CA ARG A 217 -21.71 10.95 -8.02
C ARG A 217 -23.07 10.67 -8.65
N GLU A 218 -23.22 9.46 -9.19
CA GLU A 218 -24.48 9.04 -9.83
C GLU A 218 -25.55 8.69 -8.80
N ILE A 219 -25.14 8.02 -7.70
CA ILE A 219 -26.11 7.40 -6.80
C ILE A 219 -26.36 8.16 -5.49
N GLN A 220 -25.48 9.11 -5.09
CA GLN A 220 -25.57 9.80 -3.79
C GLN A 220 -26.95 10.44 -3.54
N LYS A 221 -27.61 10.95 -4.57
CA LYS A 221 -28.93 11.59 -4.48
C LYS A 221 -30.10 10.60 -4.54
N CYS A 222 -29.85 9.37 -4.98
CA CYS A 222 -30.88 8.35 -5.18
C CYS A 222 -31.05 7.43 -3.97
N ILE A 223 -30.06 7.36 -3.07
CA ILE A 223 -30.05 6.44 -1.94
C ILE A 223 -30.14 7.22 -0.63
N PRO A 224 -31.25 7.13 0.12
CA PRO A 224 -31.37 7.79 1.41
C PRO A 224 -30.40 7.23 2.44
N HIS A 225 -29.57 8.09 3.02
CA HIS A 225 -28.58 7.80 4.05
C HIS A 225 -28.37 9.00 4.98
N ASP A 226 -27.86 8.77 6.18
CA ASP A 226 -27.65 9.84 7.17
C ASP A 226 -26.22 10.41 7.05
N GLU A 227 -25.19 9.54 6.99
CA GLU A 227 -23.79 9.94 6.94
C GLU A 227 -23.03 9.23 5.82
N VAL A 228 -21.91 9.81 5.38
CA VAL A 228 -21.03 9.27 4.35
C VAL A 228 -19.64 8.97 4.92
N ILE A 229 -19.12 7.78 4.65
CA ILE A 229 -17.70 7.46 4.79
C ILE A 229 -17.07 7.46 3.39
N TYR A 230 -16.21 8.43 3.11
CA TYR A 230 -15.60 8.58 1.79
C TYR A 230 -14.14 8.13 1.79
N THR A 231 -13.79 7.16 0.93
CA THR A 231 -12.42 6.62 0.82
C THR A 231 -11.74 6.90 -0.51
N GLY A 232 -12.45 7.53 -1.44
CA GLY A 232 -11.94 7.95 -2.75
C GLY A 232 -11.00 9.16 -2.69
N PRO A 233 -10.50 9.65 -3.84
CA PRO A 233 -9.67 10.84 -3.90
C PRO A 233 -10.41 12.07 -3.36
N VAL A 234 -9.82 12.78 -2.40
CA VAL A 234 -10.47 13.93 -1.75
C VAL A 234 -10.70 15.08 -2.72
N ASP A 235 -9.80 15.30 -3.66
CA ASP A 235 -9.94 16.32 -4.70
C ASP A 235 -11.10 16.01 -5.67
N GLU A 236 -11.35 14.73 -5.96
CA GLU A 236 -12.48 14.26 -6.74
C GLU A 236 -13.81 14.53 -6.03
N TYR A 237 -13.88 14.34 -4.71
CA TYR A 237 -15.08 14.66 -3.94
C TYR A 237 -15.48 16.13 -4.07
N PHE A 238 -14.50 17.05 -4.07
CA PHE A 238 -14.70 18.49 -4.21
C PHE A 238 -14.59 19.00 -5.65
N ASP A 239 -14.84 18.16 -6.66
CA ASP A 239 -14.84 18.53 -8.09
C ASP A 239 -13.56 19.24 -8.54
N TYR A 240 -12.42 18.83 -7.95
CA TYR A 240 -11.08 19.40 -8.26
C TYR A 240 -11.00 20.92 -8.07
N ARG A 241 -11.75 21.46 -7.14
CA ARG A 241 -11.91 22.91 -6.90
C ARG A 241 -10.61 23.70 -6.81
N TYR A 242 -9.55 23.09 -6.28
CA TYR A 242 -8.21 23.68 -6.18
C TYR A 242 -7.22 23.07 -7.16
N GLY A 243 -7.68 22.28 -8.10
CA GLY A 243 -6.88 21.48 -9.02
C GLY A 243 -6.68 20.04 -8.58
N ARG A 244 -6.17 19.20 -9.49
CA ARG A 244 -5.97 17.76 -9.21
C ARG A 244 -4.77 17.55 -8.30
N LEU A 245 -4.93 16.70 -7.31
CA LEU A 245 -3.81 16.19 -6.51
C LEU A 245 -2.97 15.23 -7.38
N PRO A 246 -1.65 15.42 -7.44
CA PRO A 246 -0.80 14.55 -8.25
C PRO A 246 -0.66 13.15 -7.68
N TYR A 247 -0.89 12.14 -8.52
CA TYR A 247 -0.67 10.72 -8.21
C TYR A 247 0.21 10.07 -9.26
N ARG A 248 0.87 8.99 -8.86
CA ARG A 248 1.44 8.03 -9.81
C ARG A 248 0.45 6.90 -10.04
N SER A 249 0.43 6.43 -11.27
CA SER A 249 -0.34 5.28 -11.71
C SER A 249 0.57 4.13 -12.12
N LEU A 250 -0.02 2.95 -12.35
CA LEU A 250 0.68 1.75 -12.81
C LEU A 250 -0.11 1.08 -13.92
N ASP A 251 0.60 0.61 -14.95
CA ASP A 251 0.12 -0.39 -15.89
C ASP A 251 0.69 -1.75 -15.51
N PHE A 252 -0.13 -2.78 -15.65
CA PHE A 252 0.23 -4.16 -15.33
C PHE A 252 0.22 -5.01 -16.60
N LYS A 253 1.35 -5.65 -16.90
CA LYS A 253 1.41 -6.68 -17.95
C LYS A 253 1.56 -8.04 -17.32
N TRP A 254 0.70 -8.94 -17.71
CA TRP A 254 0.60 -10.29 -17.17
C TRP A 254 1.22 -11.30 -18.09
N GLU A 255 1.85 -12.32 -17.54
CA GLU A 255 2.41 -13.43 -18.27
C GLU A 255 2.27 -14.70 -17.45
N THR A 256 1.72 -15.77 -18.04
CA THR A 256 1.70 -17.10 -17.42
C THR A 256 2.65 -18.01 -18.15
N LEU A 257 3.58 -18.61 -17.42
CA LEU A 257 4.63 -19.48 -17.93
C LEU A 257 4.34 -20.94 -17.62
N ASN A 258 4.62 -21.83 -18.57
CA ASN A 258 4.50 -23.26 -18.38
C ASN A 258 5.76 -23.85 -17.70
N LYS A 259 6.01 -23.36 -16.47
CA LYS A 259 7.07 -23.85 -15.58
C LYS A 259 6.68 -23.56 -14.13
N GLU A 260 7.20 -24.37 -13.22
CA GLU A 260 6.83 -24.28 -11.82
C GLU A 260 7.27 -22.95 -11.18
N TRP A 261 8.52 -22.54 -11.40
CA TRP A 261 9.08 -21.30 -10.86
C TRP A 261 9.86 -20.52 -11.92
N HIS A 262 9.82 -19.21 -11.84
CA HIS A 262 10.56 -18.29 -12.70
C HIS A 262 11.63 -17.51 -11.94
N GLN A 263 11.31 -17.04 -10.75
CA GLN A 263 12.16 -16.20 -9.92
C GLN A 263 12.57 -16.93 -8.64
N PRO A 264 13.72 -16.60 -8.04
CA PRO A 264 14.11 -17.18 -6.75
C PRO A 264 13.36 -16.57 -5.56
N VAL A 265 12.73 -15.40 -5.74
CA VAL A 265 11.95 -14.67 -4.73
C VAL A 265 10.70 -14.05 -5.35
N ALA A 266 9.77 -13.63 -4.50
CA ALA A 266 8.50 -13.07 -4.95
C ALA A 266 8.63 -11.83 -5.85
N VAL A 267 9.57 -10.95 -5.57
CA VAL A 267 9.72 -9.69 -6.30
C VAL A 267 11.17 -9.46 -6.71
N ILE A 268 11.37 -9.16 -7.99
CA ILE A 268 12.65 -8.66 -8.51
C ILE A 268 12.43 -7.23 -9.00
N ASN A 269 13.22 -6.30 -8.45
CA ASN A 269 13.30 -4.91 -8.91
C ASN A 269 14.30 -4.80 -10.07
N TYR A 270 13.95 -3.98 -11.05
CA TYR A 270 14.79 -3.67 -12.20
C TYR A 270 15.10 -2.17 -12.22
N PRO A 271 16.15 -1.71 -11.53
CA PRO A 271 16.46 -0.29 -11.46
C PRO A 271 16.79 0.32 -12.82
N ASN A 272 17.56 -0.34 -13.67
CA ASN A 272 18.26 0.29 -14.79
C ASN A 272 17.73 -0.11 -16.18
N GLU A 273 17.86 -1.38 -16.60
CA GLU A 273 17.81 -1.77 -18.02
C GLU A 273 16.38 -1.85 -18.62
N ASN A 274 15.35 -1.92 -17.80
CA ASN A 274 13.98 -2.17 -18.25
C ASN A 274 13.06 -0.96 -18.01
N LEU A 275 11.97 -0.86 -18.79
CA LEU A 275 10.95 0.17 -18.60
C LEU A 275 10.05 -0.12 -17.39
N TYR A 276 9.85 -1.40 -17.05
CA TYR A 276 9.16 -1.79 -15.82
C TYR A 276 10.08 -1.61 -14.60
N THR A 277 9.47 -1.38 -13.45
CA THR A 277 10.22 -1.23 -12.19
C THR A 277 10.43 -2.54 -11.48
N ARG A 278 9.48 -3.48 -11.59
CA ARG A 278 9.57 -4.78 -10.92
C ARG A 278 8.73 -5.85 -11.60
N VAL A 279 9.09 -7.09 -11.31
CA VAL A 279 8.33 -8.29 -11.69
C VAL A 279 7.97 -9.05 -10.42
N THR A 280 6.71 -9.44 -10.30
CA THR A 280 6.21 -10.23 -9.16
C THR A 280 5.79 -11.61 -9.63
N GLU A 281 6.23 -12.65 -8.94
CA GLU A 281 5.78 -14.04 -9.06
C GLU A 281 4.90 -14.39 -7.85
N PHE A 282 3.60 -14.59 -8.09
CA PHE A 282 2.61 -14.63 -7.01
C PHE A 282 2.65 -15.88 -6.15
N LYS A 283 3.05 -17.03 -6.67
CA LYS A 283 3.09 -18.28 -5.89
C LYS A 283 3.99 -18.20 -4.65
N HIS A 284 5.06 -17.38 -4.71
CA HIS A 284 5.86 -17.09 -3.51
C HIS A 284 5.03 -16.41 -2.41
N LEU A 285 4.13 -15.48 -2.80
CA LEU A 285 3.27 -14.75 -1.87
C LEU A 285 2.15 -15.65 -1.33
N THR A 286 1.49 -16.38 -2.20
CA THR A 286 0.30 -17.16 -1.86
C THR A 286 0.63 -18.54 -1.26
N GLY A 287 1.82 -19.07 -1.55
CA GLY A 287 2.22 -20.42 -1.18
C GLY A 287 1.48 -21.50 -1.96
N GLN A 288 0.87 -21.17 -3.08
CA GLN A 288 0.15 -22.11 -3.93
C GLN A 288 1.13 -23.01 -4.68
N GLU A 289 0.86 -24.30 -4.71
CA GLU A 289 1.55 -25.27 -5.56
C GLU A 289 0.82 -25.37 -6.90
N HIS A 290 1.56 -25.19 -8.00
CA HIS A 290 1.02 -25.26 -9.35
C HIS A 290 2.15 -25.48 -10.37
N HIS A 291 1.91 -26.29 -11.42
CA HIS A 291 2.89 -26.59 -12.47
C HIS A 291 3.20 -25.39 -13.39
N LYS A 292 2.33 -24.38 -13.42
CA LYS A 292 2.55 -23.08 -14.08
C LYS A 292 2.83 -21.99 -13.05
N THR A 293 3.32 -20.85 -13.52
CA THR A 293 3.48 -19.66 -12.68
C THR A 293 3.03 -18.42 -13.43
N SER A 294 2.43 -17.45 -12.69
CA SER A 294 1.97 -16.17 -13.23
C SER A 294 2.78 -15.03 -12.67
N LEU A 295 3.19 -14.16 -13.57
CA LEU A 295 4.01 -12.99 -13.34
C LEU A 295 3.21 -11.72 -13.64
N VAL A 296 3.54 -10.64 -12.93
CA VAL A 296 3.12 -9.30 -13.31
C VAL A 296 4.33 -8.38 -13.42
N TYR A 297 4.39 -7.64 -14.53
CA TYR A 297 5.36 -6.58 -14.80
C TYR A 297 4.70 -5.23 -14.53
N GLU A 298 5.30 -4.40 -13.69
CA GLU A 298 4.75 -3.11 -13.29
C GLU A 298 5.43 -1.96 -14.03
N TYR A 299 4.63 -1.21 -14.80
CA TYR A 299 5.06 -0.03 -15.57
C TYR A 299 4.49 1.25 -14.93
N PRO A 300 5.30 2.08 -14.30
CA PRO A 300 4.84 3.34 -13.73
C PRO A 300 4.36 4.33 -14.79
N ARG A 301 3.26 5.03 -14.49
CA ARG A 301 2.60 6.00 -15.37
C ARG A 301 2.39 7.33 -14.66
N ALA A 302 2.38 8.40 -15.45
CA ALA A 302 2.05 9.74 -14.95
C ALA A 302 0.54 9.97 -14.79
N SER A 303 -0.29 9.20 -15.50
CA SER A 303 -1.76 9.33 -15.51
C SER A 303 -2.41 7.95 -15.46
N GLY A 304 -3.65 7.90 -15.02
CA GLY A 304 -4.43 6.67 -14.82
C GLY A 304 -5.04 6.63 -13.41
N ASP A 305 -5.39 5.43 -12.94
CA ASP A 305 -5.89 5.24 -11.57
C ASP A 305 -4.86 5.71 -10.54
N PRO A 306 -5.31 6.37 -9.44
CA PRO A 306 -4.41 6.89 -8.42
C PRO A 306 -3.91 5.76 -7.50
N TYR A 307 -2.61 5.40 -7.63
CA TYR A 307 -1.97 4.40 -6.76
C TYR A 307 -1.15 5.05 -5.65
N TYR A 308 -0.33 6.04 -5.98
CA TYR A 308 0.62 6.62 -5.04
C TYR A 308 0.53 8.14 -5.05
N PRO A 309 0.15 8.79 -3.93
CA PRO A 309 0.32 10.23 -3.75
C PRO A 309 1.79 10.62 -3.95
N ILE A 310 2.07 11.68 -4.68
CA ILE A 310 3.46 12.14 -4.91
C ILE A 310 3.86 13.02 -3.72
N PRO A 311 4.81 12.59 -2.86
CA PRO A 311 5.18 13.31 -1.64
C PRO A 311 6.15 14.44 -1.94
N ARG A 312 5.58 15.64 -2.17
CA ARG A 312 6.30 16.91 -2.35
C ARG A 312 5.64 18.00 -1.51
N ALA A 313 6.41 19.00 -1.09
CA ALA A 313 5.92 20.09 -0.25
C ALA A 313 4.71 20.81 -0.87
N GLU A 314 4.80 21.13 -2.17
CA GLU A 314 3.73 21.79 -2.92
C GLU A 314 2.44 20.97 -2.98
N ASN A 315 2.54 19.64 -3.11
CA ASN A 315 1.39 18.75 -3.13
C ASN A 315 0.73 18.68 -1.73
N ASN A 316 1.55 18.71 -0.69
CA ASN A 316 1.05 18.78 0.69
C ASN A 316 0.31 20.10 0.97
N GLU A 317 0.77 21.21 0.40
CA GLU A 317 0.07 22.51 0.50
C GLU A 317 -1.27 22.49 -0.24
N LEU A 318 -1.31 21.91 -1.44
CA LEU A 318 -2.56 21.70 -2.17
C LEU A 318 -3.52 20.80 -1.38
N TYR A 319 -3.02 19.69 -0.82
CA TYR A 319 -3.83 18.79 0.01
C TYR A 319 -4.39 19.50 1.26
N ARG A 320 -3.64 20.39 1.92
CA ARG A 320 -4.13 21.15 3.09
C ARG A 320 -5.39 21.96 2.77
N LYS A 321 -5.52 22.51 1.55
CA LYS A 321 -6.73 23.21 1.11
C LYS A 321 -7.93 22.26 1.08
N TYR A 322 -7.76 21.06 0.56
CA TYR A 322 -8.81 20.03 0.56
C TYR A 322 -9.10 19.51 1.97
N GLN A 323 -8.09 19.38 2.81
CA GLN A 323 -8.26 18.97 4.21
C GLN A 323 -9.13 19.97 4.99
N MET A 324 -8.97 21.28 4.75
CA MET A 324 -9.83 22.29 5.35
C MET A 324 -11.28 22.17 4.88
N LEU A 325 -11.51 21.93 3.59
CA LEU A 325 -12.86 21.66 3.06
C LEU A 325 -13.46 20.41 3.70
N ALA A 326 -12.70 19.32 3.75
CA ALA A 326 -13.14 18.07 4.34
C ALA A 326 -13.52 18.22 5.81
N ALA A 327 -12.75 19.00 6.57
CA ALA A 327 -13.03 19.27 7.97
C ALA A 327 -14.28 20.14 8.20
N ALA A 328 -14.68 20.95 7.21
CA ALA A 328 -15.87 21.80 7.25
C ALA A 328 -17.11 21.14 6.60
N THR A 329 -17.02 19.91 6.14
CA THR A 329 -18.13 19.19 5.51
C THR A 329 -18.84 18.33 6.54
N ASP A 330 -20.04 18.73 6.93
CA ASP A 330 -20.86 18.00 7.89
C ASP A 330 -21.40 16.69 7.29
N GLY A 331 -21.49 15.64 8.12
CA GLY A 331 -22.04 14.35 7.74
C GLY A 331 -21.15 13.50 6.79
N VAL A 332 -19.91 13.94 6.53
CA VAL A 332 -18.96 13.21 5.67
C VAL A 332 -17.62 12.99 6.37
N HIS A 333 -17.18 11.74 6.40
CA HIS A 333 -15.94 11.35 7.05
C HIS A 333 -14.94 10.81 6.00
N PHE A 334 -13.79 11.46 5.89
CA PHE A 334 -12.73 11.12 4.95
C PHE A 334 -11.71 10.18 5.61
N VAL A 335 -11.48 8.99 5.02
CA VAL A 335 -10.59 7.96 5.57
C VAL A 335 -9.93 7.14 4.45
N GLY A 336 -8.71 6.66 4.67
CA GLY A 336 -7.96 5.87 3.69
C GLY A 336 -6.95 6.68 2.89
N ARG A 337 -6.18 6.00 2.05
CA ARG A 337 -5.01 6.55 1.35
C ARG A 337 -5.34 7.75 0.45
N LEU A 338 -6.41 7.63 -0.34
CA LEU A 338 -6.77 8.65 -1.33
C LEU A 338 -7.49 9.83 -0.67
N ALA A 339 -8.38 9.56 0.28
CA ALA A 339 -9.11 10.58 1.00
C ALA A 339 -8.21 11.43 1.93
N THR A 340 -7.09 10.89 2.38
CA THR A 340 -6.13 11.60 3.23
C THR A 340 -4.80 11.92 2.55
N TYR A 341 -4.70 11.66 1.23
CA TYR A 341 -3.52 11.92 0.41
C TYR A 341 -2.20 11.44 1.07
N LYS A 342 -2.20 10.21 1.62
CA LYS A 342 -1.04 9.65 2.31
C LYS A 342 -0.67 8.28 1.76
N TYR A 343 0.62 8.00 1.71
CA TYR A 343 1.15 6.72 1.32
C TYR A 343 1.17 5.76 2.52
N TYR A 344 0.03 5.12 2.79
CA TYR A 344 -0.14 4.15 3.86
C TYR A 344 0.10 2.71 3.39
N ASN A 345 0.64 1.89 4.28
CA ASN A 345 0.57 0.43 4.19
C ASN A 345 -0.84 -0.05 4.61
N MET A 346 -1.15 -1.32 4.35
CA MET A 346 -2.48 -1.89 4.65
C MET A 346 -2.85 -1.77 6.13
N ASP A 347 -1.91 -2.08 7.03
CA ASP A 347 -2.09 -2.00 8.48
C ASP A 347 -2.41 -0.57 8.96
N GLN A 348 -1.74 0.42 8.38
CA GLN A 348 -1.98 1.83 8.69
C GLN A 348 -3.37 2.30 8.24
N VAL A 349 -3.86 1.79 7.10
CA VAL A 349 -5.24 2.05 6.64
C VAL A 349 -6.26 1.44 7.59
N VAL A 350 -6.02 0.19 8.03
CA VAL A 350 -6.88 -0.49 9.02
C VAL A 350 -6.89 0.27 10.34
N ALA A 351 -5.71 0.63 10.87
CA ALA A 351 -5.58 1.41 12.11
C ALA A 351 -6.30 2.76 12.03
N GLN A 352 -6.19 3.46 10.89
CA GLN A 352 -6.89 4.73 10.66
C GLN A 352 -8.41 4.54 10.69
N ALA A 353 -8.94 3.49 10.06
CA ALA A 353 -10.38 3.20 10.06
C ALA A 353 -10.88 2.82 11.45
N LEU A 354 -10.16 1.99 12.20
CA LEU A 354 -10.50 1.66 13.61
C LEU A 354 -10.52 2.91 14.50
N THR A 355 -9.53 3.81 14.31
CA THR A 355 -9.47 5.09 15.03
C THR A 355 -10.67 5.98 14.70
N LEU A 356 -11.06 6.07 13.41
CA LEU A 356 -12.24 6.82 13.00
C LEU A 356 -13.50 6.23 13.63
N TYR A 357 -13.68 4.91 13.57
CA TYR A 357 -14.81 4.23 14.18
C TYR A 357 -14.92 4.53 15.68
N THR A 358 -13.82 4.41 16.44
CA THR A 358 -13.78 4.72 17.87
C THR A 358 -14.23 6.16 18.17
N ARG A 359 -13.84 7.12 17.31
CA ARG A 359 -14.25 8.52 17.44
C ARG A 359 -15.77 8.68 17.23
N LEU A 360 -16.31 8.08 16.17
CA LEU A 360 -17.75 8.16 15.85
C LEU A 360 -18.61 7.51 16.94
N SER A 361 -18.23 6.35 17.44
CA SER A 361 -18.97 5.64 18.51
C SER A 361 -19.03 6.48 19.79
N ARG A 362 -17.94 7.18 20.15
CA ARG A 362 -17.94 8.07 21.34
C ARG A 362 -18.83 9.30 21.15
N GLN A 363 -18.96 9.83 19.94
CA GLN A 363 -19.83 10.96 19.63
C GLN A 363 -21.30 10.56 19.72
N SER A 364 -21.69 9.41 19.17
CA SER A 364 -23.07 8.89 19.23
C SER A 364 -23.51 8.61 20.67
N GLY A 365 -22.66 7.99 21.49
CA GLY A 365 -22.97 7.73 22.90
C GLY A 365 -23.15 9.02 23.76
N ARG A 366 -22.46 10.12 23.40
CA ARG A 366 -22.66 11.41 24.06
C ARG A 366 -23.96 12.09 23.65
N THR A 367 -24.39 11.93 22.40
CA THR A 367 -25.65 12.50 21.89
C THR A 367 -26.85 11.79 22.51
N GLU A 368 -26.80 10.47 22.67
CA GLU A 368 -27.86 9.68 23.33
C GLU A 368 -28.01 10.07 24.83
N LEU A 369 -26.90 10.28 25.53
CA LEU A 369 -26.91 10.73 26.92
C LEU A 369 -27.47 12.17 27.08
N ALA A 370 -27.23 13.05 26.09
CA ALA A 370 -27.71 14.43 26.10
C ALA A 370 -29.20 14.55 25.68
N SER A 371 -29.72 13.63 24.89
CA SER A 371 -31.13 13.60 24.45
C SER A 371 -32.06 12.83 25.39
N GLY A 372 -31.53 12.07 26.34
CA GLY A 372 -32.28 11.31 27.36
C GLY A 372 -32.36 12.03 28.70
N ALA A 373 -31.87 13.24 28.83
CA ALA A 373 -31.96 14.14 29.98
C ALA A 373 -32.94 15.28 29.70
#